data_f5494e6e9680eb2ec40ba83326a09cf2
#
_entry.id   f5494e6e9680eb2ec40ba83326a09cf2
#
_cell.length_a   1.000
_cell.length_b   1.000
_cell.length_c   1.000
_cell.angle_alpha   90.00
_cell.angle_beta   90.00
_cell.angle_gamma   90.00
#
_symmetry.space_group_name_H-M   'P 1'
#
loop_
_entity.id
_entity.type
_entity.pdbx_description
1 polymer ?
#
loop_
_entity_poly.entity_id
_entity_poly.type
_entity_poly.pdbx_seq_one_letter_code
_entity_poly.pdbx_strand_id
1 'polypeptide(L)' 'MKVIPAPKMPEQRHYKGYRFLISRVGKGWRAMIYRPGSLSALPESPSMLEKCSIEEIVAEAEKIIDTRLTTRDLI' A
#
# COMPACT_ATOMS: atom_id res chain seq x y z
N MET A 1 -21.32 -24.54 -16.15
CA MET A 1 -21.18 -24.21 -14.77
C MET A 1 -20.46 -22.89 -14.56
N LYS A 2 -20.95 -22.11 -13.66
CA LYS A 2 -20.38 -20.82 -13.43
C LYS A 2 -19.22 -20.88 -12.44
N VAL A 3 -18.10 -20.37 -12.85
CA VAL A 3 -16.96 -20.30 -11.96
C VAL A 3 -17.03 -19.00 -11.19
N ILE A 4 -17.07 -19.10 -9.88
CA ILE A 4 -17.02 -17.92 -9.05
C ILE A 4 -15.57 -17.55 -8.90
N PRO A 5 -15.18 -16.37 -9.38
CA PRO A 5 -13.78 -15.97 -9.22
C PRO A 5 -13.44 -15.90 -7.74
N ALA A 6 -12.26 -16.36 -7.41
CA ALA A 6 -11.80 -16.27 -6.03
C ALA A 6 -11.89 -14.82 -5.60
N PRO A 7 -12.26 -14.55 -4.33
CA PRO A 7 -12.23 -13.19 -3.85
C PRO A 7 -10.85 -12.62 -4.06
N LYS A 8 -10.81 -11.43 -4.60
CA LYS A 8 -9.52 -10.79 -4.86
C LYS A 8 -8.86 -10.50 -3.55
N MET A 9 -7.78 -11.19 -3.31
CA MET A 9 -6.96 -10.88 -2.16
C MET A 9 -6.25 -9.58 -2.44
N PRO A 10 -5.99 -8.77 -1.40
CA PRO A 10 -5.22 -7.56 -1.59
C PRO A 10 -3.88 -7.91 -2.21
N GLU A 11 -3.46 -7.13 -3.16
CA GLU A 11 -2.17 -7.34 -3.78
C GLU A 11 -1.10 -6.92 -2.78
N GLN A 12 -0.14 -7.79 -2.56
CA GLN A 12 0.94 -7.49 -1.62
C GLN A 12 2.19 -7.14 -2.39
N ARG A 13 2.83 -6.06 -1.97
CA ARG A 13 4.08 -5.63 -2.56
C ARG A 13 5.09 -5.31 -1.47
N HIS A 14 6.36 -5.36 -1.84
CA HIS A 14 7.45 -5.07 -0.92
C HIS A 14 8.31 -3.95 -1.48
N TYR A 15 8.83 -3.11 -0.60
CA TYR A 15 9.70 -2.01 -1.00
C TYR A 15 10.62 -1.67 0.15
N LYS A 16 11.92 -1.85 -0.04
CA LYS A 16 12.95 -1.53 0.95
C LYS A 16 12.67 -2.11 2.34
N GLY A 17 12.20 -3.36 2.37
CA GLY A 17 11.91 -4.04 3.61
C GLY A 17 10.51 -3.80 4.15
N TYR A 18 9.83 -2.80 3.66
CA TYR A 18 8.43 -2.56 4.00
C TYR A 18 7.55 -3.38 3.09
N ARG A 19 6.38 -3.71 3.58
CA ARG A 19 5.38 -4.36 2.74
C ARG A 19 4.11 -3.52 2.77
N PHE A 20 3.34 -3.58 1.70
CA PHE A 20 2.06 -2.91 1.70
C PHE A 20 1.05 -3.73 0.94
N LEU A 21 -0.19 -3.65 1.43
CA LEU A 21 -1.32 -4.36 0.87
C LEU A 21 -2.18 -3.35 0.12
N ILE A 22 -2.41 -3.62 -1.16
CA ILE A 22 -3.18 -2.73 -2.02
C ILE A 22 -4.57 -3.31 -2.16
N SER A 23 -5.56 -2.54 -1.78
CA SER A 23 -6.94 -2.98 -1.87
C SER A 23 -7.79 -1.89 -2.50
N ARG A 24 -8.90 -2.30 -3.07
CA ARG A 24 -9.81 -1.39 -3.72
C ARG A 24 -10.69 -0.69 -2.70
N VAL A 25 -10.83 0.63 -2.84
CA VAL A 25 -11.74 1.41 -2.00
C VAL A 25 -12.42 2.44 -2.88
N GLY A 26 -13.75 2.49 -2.82
CA GLY A 26 -14.49 3.40 -3.69
C GLY A 26 -14.10 3.21 -5.14
N LYS A 27 -13.73 4.27 -5.81
CA LYS A 27 -13.29 4.23 -7.20
C LYS A 27 -11.77 4.17 -7.32
N GLY A 28 -11.08 4.13 -6.20
CA GLY A 28 -9.63 4.16 -6.19
C GLY A 28 -9.03 2.99 -5.44
N TRP A 29 -7.93 3.26 -4.77
CA TRP A 29 -7.14 2.22 -4.12
C TRP A 29 -6.61 2.70 -2.78
N ARG A 30 -6.25 1.76 -1.95
CA ARG A 30 -5.62 2.05 -0.66
C ARG A 30 -4.42 1.12 -0.50
N ALA A 31 -3.34 1.66 0.02
CA ALA A 31 -2.16 0.88 0.34
C ALA A 31 -1.92 0.95 1.83
N MET A 32 -2.05 -0.20 2.51
CA MET A 32 -1.77 -0.31 3.94
C MET A 32 -0.31 -0.68 4.08
N ILE A 33 0.50 0.22 4.62
CA ILE A 33 1.95 0.05 4.72
C ILE A 33 2.32 -0.50 6.08
N TYR A 34 3.14 -1.56 6.09
CA TYR A 34 3.61 -2.19 7.32
C TYR A 34 5.12 -2.11 7.39
N ARG A 35 5.63 -1.70 8.55
CA ARG A 35 7.08 -1.69 8.77
C ARG A 35 7.60 -3.13 8.84
N PRO A 36 8.90 -3.33 8.59
CA PRO A 36 9.48 -4.67 8.71
C PRO A 36 9.21 -5.24 10.10
N GLY A 37 8.66 -6.45 10.14
CA GLY A 37 8.38 -7.13 11.39
C GLY A 37 7.17 -6.62 12.16
N SER A 38 6.43 -5.66 11.63
CA SER A 38 5.26 -5.11 12.30
C SER A 38 3.98 -5.64 11.71
N LEU A 39 2.97 -5.84 12.56
CA LEU A 39 1.65 -6.26 12.12
C LEU A 39 0.67 -5.08 12.07
N SER A 40 1.13 -3.90 12.47
CA SER A 40 0.28 -2.71 12.48
C SER A 40 0.60 -1.83 11.30
N ALA A 41 -0.43 -1.37 10.60
CA ALA A 41 -0.25 -0.48 9.47
C ALA A 41 0.17 0.90 9.95
N LEU A 42 0.95 1.59 9.11
CA LEU A 42 1.35 2.96 9.40
C LEU A 42 0.13 3.88 9.32
N PRO A 43 0.03 4.87 10.22
CA PRO A 43 -1.09 5.80 10.19
C PRO A 43 -1.12 6.65 8.92
N GLU A 44 0.00 6.86 8.26
CA GLU A 44 0.06 7.62 7.02
C GLU A 44 -0.13 6.77 5.76
N SER A 45 -0.63 5.54 5.92
CA SER A 45 -0.93 4.70 4.76
C SER A 45 -1.84 5.43 3.79
N PRO A 46 -1.46 5.53 2.50
CA PRO A 46 -2.21 6.36 1.56
C PRO A 46 -3.49 5.69 1.11
N SER A 47 -4.49 6.50 0.84
CA SER A 47 -5.72 6.03 0.21
C SER A 47 -6.23 7.09 -0.73
N MET A 48 -6.67 6.66 -1.90
CA MET A 48 -7.24 7.54 -2.90
C MET A 48 -8.62 6.99 -3.25
N LEU A 49 -9.64 7.71 -2.82
CA LEU A 49 -11.02 7.27 -3.03
C LEU A 49 -11.52 7.62 -4.42
N GLU A 50 -10.88 8.58 -5.06
CA GLU A 50 -11.23 8.97 -6.41
C GLU A 50 -10.56 8.04 -7.40
N LYS A 51 -11.01 8.11 -8.66
CA LYS A 51 -10.48 7.26 -9.70
C LYS A 51 -8.97 7.46 -9.85
N CYS A 52 -8.22 6.39 -9.68
CA CYS A 52 -6.78 6.43 -9.88
C CYS A 52 -6.32 5.02 -10.29
N SER A 53 -5.11 4.94 -10.80
CA SER A 53 -4.52 3.66 -11.17
C SER A 53 -3.82 3.04 -9.98
N ILE A 54 -3.59 1.73 -10.07
CA ILE A 54 -2.86 1.04 -9.02
C ILE A 54 -1.42 1.54 -8.94
N GLU A 55 -0.85 1.95 -10.08
CA GLU A 55 0.51 2.49 -10.09
C GLU A 55 0.60 3.80 -9.32
N GLU A 56 -0.46 4.59 -9.34
CA GLU A 56 -0.46 5.84 -8.60
C GLU A 56 -0.41 5.60 -7.10
N ILE A 57 -1.21 4.65 -6.60
CA ILE A 57 -1.19 4.37 -5.17
C ILE A 57 0.13 3.70 -4.76
N VAL A 58 0.70 2.88 -5.62
CA VAL A 58 2.01 2.27 -5.37
C VAL A 58 3.07 3.35 -5.26
N ALA A 59 3.05 4.34 -6.16
CA ALA A 59 4.01 5.44 -6.12
C ALA A 59 3.88 6.23 -4.82
N GLU A 60 2.66 6.47 -4.36
CA GLU A 60 2.45 7.17 -3.10
C GLU A 60 2.97 6.37 -1.92
N ALA A 61 2.74 5.06 -1.91
CA ALA A 61 3.25 4.21 -0.84
C ALA A 61 4.77 4.23 -0.80
N GLU A 62 5.41 4.12 -1.95
CA GLU A 62 6.87 4.15 -2.03
C GLU A 62 7.42 5.50 -1.59
N LYS A 63 6.75 6.58 -1.96
CA LYS A 63 7.15 7.92 -1.56
C LYS A 63 7.10 8.08 -0.04
N ILE A 64 6.08 7.56 0.59
CA ILE A 64 5.95 7.62 2.04
C ILE A 64 7.07 6.82 2.71
N ILE A 65 7.37 5.63 2.18
CA ILE A 65 8.44 4.80 2.72
C ILE A 65 9.78 5.51 2.58
N ASP A 66 10.06 6.10 1.42
CA ASP A 66 11.30 6.84 1.19
C ASP A 66 11.44 8.01 2.14
N THR A 67 10.34 8.73 2.39
CA THR A 67 10.35 9.86 3.30
C THR A 67 10.69 9.40 4.72
N ARG A 68 10.12 8.29 5.16
CA ARG A 68 10.41 7.78 6.49
C ARG A 68 11.86 7.34 6.62
N LEU A 69 12.38 6.67 5.61
CA LEU A 69 13.77 6.22 5.63
C LEU A 69 14.74 7.40 5.63
N THR A 70 14.45 8.41 4.82
CA THR A 70 15.29 9.61 4.77
C THR A 70 15.28 10.34 6.12
N THR A 71 14.11 10.45 6.74
CA THR A 71 14.01 11.10 8.05
C THR A 71 14.83 10.36 9.09
N ARG A 72 14.82 9.03 9.05
CA ARG A 72 15.61 8.25 10.00
C ARG A 72 17.11 8.46 9.81
N ASP A 73 17.53 8.61 8.56
CA ASP A 73 18.93 8.77 8.25
C ASP A 73 19.47 10.14 8.68
N LEU A 74 18.60 11.10 8.87
CA LEU A 74 19.00 12.45 9.26
C LEU A 74 19.20 12.62 10.77
N ILE A 75 18.88 11.61 11.54
CA ILE A 75 19.01 11.67 13.00
C ILE A 75 20.37 11.28 13.48
#